data_4942b3d52ca425916555c6e9f3cebbf9
#
_entry.id   4942b3d52ca425916555c6e9f3cebbf9
#
_cell.length_a   1.000
_cell.length_b   1.000
_cell.length_c   1.000
_cell.angle_alpha   90.00
_cell.angle_beta   90.00
_cell.angle_gamma   90.00
#
_symmetry.space_group_name_H-M   'P 1'
#
loop_
_entity.id
_entity.type
_entity.pdbx_description
1 polymer ?
#
loop_
_entity_poly.entity_id
_entity_poly.type
_entity_poly.pdbx_seq_one_letter_code
_entity_poly.pdbx_strand_id
1 'polypeptide(L)'
;MTQIDISNQQFQNALNIIERTQNSLFLTGKAGTGKSTFLRHIDKTSKKKHVILAPTGIAAINAGGQTLHSFFKIPFHPIVPEDIQYNRKNIKNTLKYNAEKIKLIRELELIIIDEISMVRADIIDFIDKVLRIYSRNIRQPFGGKQLLLVGDVFQLEPVIKEDERRLIQPYYSSVFFFSAHVWREMHLVSIELTKVYRQNDISFINLLDRIRESCATSHDLAIINSRVKQDREIKIQDNNDNESLAITLSTRRDSVDHINQIHLDKLQGKVTSFEGVIKGEFPEAMLPTLINLEVKLGAQVIFIKNDLEHQWVNGTLGIVKEIGDDKLIIKLENGIECEVERAIWSNIRYSYNEKERKVEEEELGTFMQFPIRLAWAITVHKSQGLTFNNVKIDFTGGAFAGGQTYVALSRCRSLEGIELNTPLSQKDIFIKSEVKAFSKRFNDNKTYEAALKDSYANIEYAASIKAFEEGDIQKALDHFFKAIHMRYDIEKPIPNRLLRLKLSKALSYQSLIKKQKAQFEKELEELKSQVRYYENKENERQIFLDELASEYVDMGRECEKEKLYGAAILNYEKALKLSPHNSEAEKAIEHIKSRYETVNHSKKKKK
;
A
#
# COMPACT_ATOMS: atom_id res chain seq x y z
N MET A 1 0.39 -16.50 17.11
CA MET A 1 0.85 -15.71 15.93
C MET A 1 1.91 -16.53 15.23
N THR A 2 1.67 -16.99 14.02
CA THR A 2 2.70 -17.68 13.22
C THR A 2 3.82 -16.69 12.97
N GLN A 3 4.98 -16.95 13.54
CA GLN A 3 6.17 -16.12 13.40
C GLN A 3 6.56 -16.11 11.91
N ILE A 4 6.66 -14.91 11.33
CA ILE A 4 7.02 -14.74 9.92
C ILE A 4 8.48 -15.14 9.77
N ASP A 5 8.75 -16.04 8.82
CA ASP A 5 10.11 -16.44 8.49
C ASP A 5 10.79 -15.33 7.67
N ILE A 6 11.35 -14.35 8.39
CA ILE A 6 12.06 -13.22 7.80
C ILE A 6 13.36 -13.68 7.12
N SER A 7 13.87 -14.88 7.39
CA SER A 7 15.08 -15.40 6.75
C SER A 7 14.85 -15.89 5.31
N ASN A 8 13.60 -16.05 4.89
CA ASN A 8 13.25 -16.50 3.53
C ASN A 8 13.55 -15.41 2.50
N GLN A 9 14.50 -15.68 1.59
CA GLN A 9 14.93 -14.73 0.57
C GLN A 9 13.81 -14.29 -0.37
N GLN A 10 12.93 -15.21 -0.81
CA GLN A 10 11.82 -14.86 -1.68
C GLN A 10 10.81 -13.95 -0.97
N PHE A 11 10.60 -14.17 0.32
CA PHE A 11 9.77 -13.31 1.14
C PHE A 11 10.35 -11.89 1.23
N GLN A 12 11.66 -11.77 1.48
CA GLN A 12 12.37 -10.48 1.51
C GLN A 12 12.33 -9.77 0.15
N ASN A 13 12.52 -10.52 -0.93
CA ASN A 13 12.45 -9.96 -2.28
C ASN A 13 11.05 -9.40 -2.57
N ALA A 14 9.99 -10.11 -2.17
CA ALA A 14 8.62 -9.65 -2.32
C ALA A 14 8.33 -8.37 -1.50
N LEU A 15 8.82 -8.30 -0.25
CA LEU A 15 8.75 -7.09 0.58
C LEU A 15 9.43 -5.90 -0.08
N ASN A 16 10.65 -6.11 -0.60
CA ASN A 16 11.41 -5.05 -1.26
C ASN A 16 10.66 -4.48 -2.47
N ILE A 17 10.00 -5.32 -3.29
CA ILE A 17 9.20 -4.85 -4.42
C ILE A 17 8.02 -4.00 -3.92
N ILE A 18 7.29 -4.45 -2.91
CA ILE A 18 6.11 -3.73 -2.42
C ILE A 18 6.50 -2.43 -1.71
N GLU A 19 7.48 -2.47 -0.82
CA GLU A 19 7.82 -1.32 0.03
C GLU A 19 8.68 -0.28 -0.69
N ARG A 20 9.61 -0.73 -1.54
CA ARG A 20 10.64 0.13 -2.13
C ARG A 20 10.39 0.50 -3.58
N THR A 21 9.41 -0.13 -4.25
CA THR A 21 9.14 0.14 -5.68
C THR A 21 7.68 0.51 -5.93
N GLN A 22 7.38 0.92 -7.17
CA GLN A 22 6.02 1.09 -7.69
C GLN A 22 5.65 -0.04 -8.67
N ASN A 23 6.53 -1.04 -8.85
CA ASN A 23 6.28 -2.16 -9.74
C ASN A 23 5.26 -3.11 -9.11
N SER A 24 4.32 -3.59 -9.92
CA SER A 24 3.35 -4.59 -9.50
C SER A 24 4.01 -5.95 -9.30
N LEU A 25 3.56 -6.66 -8.28
CA LEU A 25 4.07 -7.97 -7.87
C LEU A 25 2.99 -9.05 -8.02
N PHE A 26 3.33 -10.14 -8.69
CA PHE A 26 2.61 -11.40 -8.57
C PHE A 26 3.36 -12.31 -7.58
N LEU A 27 2.75 -12.57 -6.44
CA LEU A 27 3.25 -13.47 -5.42
C LEU A 27 2.56 -14.81 -5.55
N THR A 28 3.30 -15.82 -5.95
CA THR A 28 2.79 -17.17 -6.13
C THR A 28 3.52 -18.16 -5.23
N GLY A 29 3.12 -19.43 -5.32
CA GLY A 29 3.75 -20.52 -4.58
C GLY A 29 2.76 -21.64 -4.28
N LYS A 30 3.29 -22.79 -3.92
CA LYS A 30 2.53 -24.00 -3.60
C LYS A 30 1.56 -23.77 -2.45
N ALA A 31 0.65 -24.72 -2.24
CA ALA A 31 -0.17 -24.73 -1.04
C ALA A 31 0.73 -24.78 0.22
N GLY A 32 0.46 -23.93 1.20
CA GLY A 32 1.23 -23.92 2.46
C GLY A 32 2.57 -23.17 2.44
N THR A 33 2.89 -22.38 1.40
CA THR A 33 4.15 -21.62 1.33
C THR A 33 4.08 -20.24 2.01
N GLY A 34 2.97 -19.86 2.64
CA GLY A 34 2.88 -18.63 3.40
C GLY A 34 2.35 -17.41 2.65
N LYS A 35 1.72 -17.56 1.47
CA LYS A 35 1.12 -16.47 0.70
C LYS A 35 0.16 -15.59 1.53
N SER A 36 -0.81 -16.20 2.20
CA SER A 36 -1.77 -15.48 3.06
C SER A 36 -1.11 -14.87 4.29
N THR A 37 0.00 -15.43 4.76
CA THR A 37 0.82 -14.84 5.84
C THR A 37 1.52 -13.59 5.36
N PHE A 38 2.05 -13.59 4.12
CA PHE A 38 2.63 -12.41 3.49
C PHE A 38 1.58 -11.30 3.32
N LEU A 39 0.40 -11.64 2.80
CA LEU A 39 -0.69 -10.68 2.63
C LEU A 39 -1.03 -9.99 3.96
N ARG A 40 -1.27 -10.78 5.01
CA ARG A 40 -1.56 -10.23 6.36
C ARG A 40 -0.41 -9.41 6.94
N HIS A 41 0.82 -9.72 6.56
CA HIS A 41 1.97 -8.91 6.96
C HIS A 41 1.94 -7.54 6.28
N ILE A 42 1.75 -7.50 4.96
CA ILE A 42 1.64 -6.24 4.21
C ILE A 42 0.48 -5.39 4.73
N ASP A 43 -0.68 -5.99 4.95
CA ASP A 43 -1.85 -5.32 5.51
C ASP A 43 -1.55 -4.59 6.83
N LYS A 44 -0.77 -5.21 7.72
CA LYS A 44 -0.42 -4.64 9.04
C LYS A 44 0.74 -3.66 9.02
N THR A 45 1.67 -3.81 8.10
CA THR A 45 2.97 -3.09 8.16
C THR A 45 3.15 -2.05 7.08
N SER A 46 2.48 -2.19 5.94
CA SER A 46 2.64 -1.25 4.84
C SER A 46 2.07 0.13 5.16
N LYS A 47 2.84 1.16 4.85
CA LYS A 47 2.41 2.57 4.98
C LYS A 47 1.62 3.06 3.78
N LYS A 48 1.55 2.27 2.71
CA LYS A 48 0.79 2.62 1.50
C LYS A 48 -0.70 2.54 1.76
N LYS A 49 -1.45 3.52 1.29
CA LYS A 49 -2.91 3.49 1.32
C LYS A 49 -3.39 2.36 0.42
N HIS A 50 -3.98 1.34 0.99
CA HIS A 50 -4.30 0.12 0.26
C HIS A 50 -5.72 -0.38 0.53
N VAL A 51 -6.15 -1.30 -0.32
CA VAL A 51 -7.38 -2.09 -0.17
C VAL A 51 -7.07 -3.56 -0.48
N ILE A 52 -7.79 -4.46 0.19
CA ILE A 52 -7.71 -5.91 -0.06
C ILE A 52 -8.98 -6.34 -0.81
N LEU A 53 -8.78 -7.00 -1.92
CA LEU A 53 -9.86 -7.46 -2.79
C LEU A 53 -9.71 -8.95 -3.10
N ALA A 54 -10.82 -9.61 -3.39
CA ALA A 54 -10.81 -11.02 -3.82
C ALA A 54 -11.93 -11.30 -4.85
N PRO A 55 -11.82 -12.37 -5.64
CA PRO A 55 -12.82 -12.69 -6.67
C PRO A 55 -14.14 -13.20 -6.10
N THR A 56 -14.14 -13.84 -4.92
CA THR A 56 -15.33 -14.43 -4.30
C THR A 56 -15.59 -13.84 -2.93
N GLY A 57 -16.87 -13.90 -2.47
CA GLY A 57 -17.26 -13.41 -1.15
C GLY A 57 -16.51 -14.11 -0.01
N ILE A 58 -16.37 -15.44 -0.09
CA ILE A 58 -15.65 -16.21 0.93
C ILE A 58 -14.17 -15.83 0.98
N ALA A 59 -13.51 -15.70 -0.18
CA ALA A 59 -12.12 -15.28 -0.23
C ALA A 59 -11.94 -13.83 0.29
N ALA A 60 -12.86 -12.93 -0.02
CA ALA A 60 -12.85 -11.55 0.49
C ALA A 60 -12.96 -11.52 2.01
N ILE A 61 -13.89 -12.25 2.59
CA ILE A 61 -14.06 -12.36 4.05
C ILE A 61 -12.80 -12.94 4.71
N ASN A 62 -12.22 -14.01 4.13
CA ASN A 62 -11.02 -14.65 4.67
C ASN A 62 -9.78 -13.74 4.61
N ALA A 63 -9.71 -12.89 3.58
CA ALA A 63 -8.64 -11.92 3.41
C ALA A 63 -8.86 -10.63 4.23
N GLY A 64 -10.03 -10.43 4.82
CA GLY A 64 -10.40 -9.19 5.50
C GLY A 64 -10.65 -8.05 4.52
N GLY A 65 -11.27 -8.32 3.38
CA GLY A 65 -11.44 -7.34 2.32
C GLY A 65 -12.82 -7.36 1.65
N GLN A 66 -12.88 -6.82 0.45
CA GLN A 66 -14.10 -6.70 -0.36
C GLN A 66 -13.97 -7.49 -1.67
N THR A 67 -15.12 -7.87 -2.28
CA THR A 67 -15.05 -8.51 -3.60
C THR A 67 -14.69 -7.51 -4.69
N LEU A 68 -13.93 -7.98 -5.71
CA LEU A 68 -13.60 -7.20 -6.91
C LEU A 68 -14.87 -6.65 -7.58
N HIS A 69 -15.91 -7.48 -7.70
CA HIS A 69 -17.17 -7.10 -8.33
C HIS A 69 -17.86 -5.95 -7.59
N SER A 70 -17.92 -6.01 -6.26
CA SER A 70 -18.49 -4.93 -5.45
C SER A 70 -17.63 -3.67 -5.51
N PHE A 71 -16.31 -3.79 -5.36
CA PHE A 71 -15.41 -2.64 -5.34
C PHE A 71 -15.42 -1.85 -6.64
N PHE A 72 -15.31 -2.54 -7.80
CA PHE A 72 -15.24 -1.92 -9.12
C PHE A 72 -16.57 -1.88 -9.86
N LYS A 73 -17.67 -2.36 -9.27
CA LYS A 73 -18.98 -2.55 -9.94
C LYS A 73 -18.82 -3.32 -11.26
N ILE A 74 -18.07 -4.43 -11.21
CA ILE A 74 -17.84 -5.28 -12.37
C ILE A 74 -19.14 -6.00 -12.74
N PRO A 75 -19.56 -6.02 -14.01
CA PRO A 75 -20.71 -6.81 -14.43
C PRO A 75 -20.43 -8.31 -14.32
N PHE A 76 -21.46 -9.12 -14.17
CA PHE A 76 -21.30 -10.58 -14.09
C PHE A 76 -21.10 -11.25 -15.46
N HIS A 77 -21.33 -10.53 -16.55
CA HIS A 77 -21.07 -11.00 -17.92
C HIS A 77 -19.62 -10.69 -18.36
N PRO A 78 -19.08 -11.39 -19.35
CA PRO A 78 -17.78 -11.07 -19.94
C PRO A 78 -17.70 -9.66 -20.50
N ILE A 79 -16.55 -9.02 -20.33
CA ILE A 79 -16.31 -7.65 -20.80
C ILE A 79 -15.38 -7.70 -22.01
N VAL A 80 -15.90 -7.39 -23.18
CA VAL A 80 -15.08 -7.30 -24.38
C VAL A 80 -14.49 -5.90 -24.54
N PRO A 81 -13.29 -5.76 -25.15
CA PRO A 81 -12.64 -4.46 -25.32
C PRO A 81 -13.48 -3.42 -26.05
N GLU A 82 -14.32 -3.86 -26.97
CA GLU A 82 -15.18 -3.04 -27.85
C GLU A 82 -16.52 -2.66 -27.20
N ASP A 83 -16.80 -3.12 -25.97
CA ASP A 83 -18.06 -2.82 -25.28
C ASP A 83 -18.25 -1.31 -25.12
N ILE A 84 -19.31 -0.81 -25.78
CA ILE A 84 -19.64 0.62 -25.82
C ILE A 84 -19.96 1.15 -24.42
N GLN A 85 -20.56 0.33 -23.55
CA GLN A 85 -20.94 0.73 -22.19
C GLN A 85 -19.69 1.04 -21.33
N TYR A 86 -18.60 0.30 -21.55
CA TYR A 86 -17.37 0.39 -20.79
C TYR A 86 -16.20 1.05 -21.52
N ASN A 87 -16.49 1.75 -22.66
CA ASN A 87 -15.49 2.56 -23.33
C ASN A 87 -15.15 3.84 -22.51
N ARG A 88 -14.08 4.54 -22.89
CA ARG A 88 -13.60 5.74 -22.18
C ARG A 88 -14.65 6.84 -22.04
N LYS A 89 -15.58 6.97 -23.00
CA LYS A 89 -16.60 8.03 -23.00
C LYS A 89 -17.74 7.70 -22.04
N ASN A 90 -18.19 6.45 -22.03
CA ASN A 90 -19.42 6.02 -21.38
C ASN A 90 -19.23 5.44 -19.97
N ILE A 91 -18.04 4.90 -19.65
CA ILE A 91 -17.77 4.20 -18.39
C ILE A 91 -18.15 4.99 -17.14
N LYS A 92 -17.98 6.31 -17.14
CA LYS A 92 -18.38 7.17 -16.01
C LYS A 92 -19.88 7.20 -15.81
N ASN A 93 -20.63 7.23 -16.92
CA ASN A 93 -22.08 7.23 -16.91
C ASN A 93 -22.65 5.85 -16.54
N THR A 94 -21.93 4.78 -16.88
CA THR A 94 -22.31 3.40 -16.55
C THR A 94 -22.07 3.09 -15.09
N LEU A 95 -20.88 3.37 -14.56
CA LEU A 95 -20.50 3.01 -13.20
C LEU A 95 -21.06 3.95 -12.13
N LYS A 96 -21.27 5.22 -12.49
CA LYS A 96 -21.85 6.25 -11.59
C LYS A 96 -21.28 6.21 -10.18
N TYR A 97 -19.94 6.24 -10.06
CA TYR A 97 -19.30 6.32 -8.73
C TYR A 97 -19.63 7.67 -8.07
N ASN A 98 -19.89 7.62 -6.76
CA ASN A 98 -20.02 8.82 -5.95
C ASN A 98 -18.66 9.52 -5.75
N ALA A 99 -18.67 10.73 -5.21
CA ALA A 99 -17.47 11.54 -5.02
C ALA A 99 -16.46 10.87 -4.08
N GLU A 100 -16.94 10.21 -3.03
CA GLU A 100 -16.13 9.48 -2.05
C GLU A 100 -15.37 8.33 -2.70
N LYS A 101 -16.06 7.50 -3.50
CA LYS A 101 -15.42 6.39 -4.24
C LYS A 101 -14.37 6.88 -5.23
N ILE A 102 -14.66 7.98 -5.94
CA ILE A 102 -13.70 8.58 -6.86
C ILE A 102 -12.47 9.07 -6.11
N LYS A 103 -12.67 9.68 -4.93
CA LYS A 103 -11.58 10.14 -4.10
C LYS A 103 -10.76 8.98 -3.54
N LEU A 104 -11.41 7.94 -3.02
CA LEU A 104 -10.76 6.71 -2.59
C LEU A 104 -9.85 6.17 -3.71
N ILE A 105 -10.38 5.97 -4.93
CA ILE A 105 -9.60 5.47 -6.07
C ILE A 105 -8.38 6.36 -6.36
N ARG A 106 -8.49 7.67 -6.23
CA ARG A 106 -7.35 8.59 -6.46
C ARG A 106 -6.27 8.45 -5.40
N GLU A 107 -6.68 8.31 -4.14
CA GLU A 107 -5.76 8.27 -3.00
C GLU A 107 -5.09 6.91 -2.79
N LEU A 108 -5.68 5.83 -3.32
CA LEU A 108 -5.06 4.51 -3.26
C LEU A 108 -3.67 4.50 -3.90
N GLU A 109 -2.74 3.82 -3.24
CA GLU A 109 -1.36 3.60 -3.70
C GLU A 109 -1.11 2.14 -4.05
N LEU A 110 -1.73 1.21 -3.30
CA LEU A 110 -1.59 -0.24 -3.47
C LEU A 110 -2.97 -0.91 -3.52
N ILE A 111 -3.14 -1.82 -4.46
CA ILE A 111 -4.33 -2.68 -4.55
C ILE A 111 -3.88 -4.13 -4.40
N ILE A 112 -4.35 -4.80 -3.37
CA ILE A 112 -4.06 -6.20 -3.08
C ILE A 112 -5.20 -7.05 -3.61
N ILE A 113 -4.91 -8.06 -4.44
CA ILE A 113 -5.90 -9.00 -4.97
C ILE A 113 -5.47 -10.40 -4.57
N ASP A 114 -6.21 -11.00 -3.64
CA ASP A 114 -6.02 -12.41 -3.25
C ASP A 114 -6.75 -13.34 -4.22
N GLU A 115 -6.33 -14.61 -4.28
CA GLU A 115 -6.86 -15.66 -5.18
C GLU A 115 -6.95 -15.20 -6.64
N ILE A 116 -5.89 -14.52 -7.12
CA ILE A 116 -5.83 -13.95 -8.49
C ILE A 116 -5.99 -15.02 -9.59
N SER A 117 -5.67 -16.28 -9.31
CA SER A 117 -5.84 -17.38 -10.26
C SER A 117 -7.27 -17.54 -10.77
N MET A 118 -8.25 -17.10 -9.98
CA MET A 118 -9.67 -17.14 -10.32
C MET A 118 -10.15 -15.92 -11.10
N VAL A 119 -9.29 -14.93 -11.36
CA VAL A 119 -9.65 -13.67 -12.03
C VAL A 119 -9.36 -13.76 -13.52
N ARG A 120 -10.34 -13.41 -14.36
CA ARG A 120 -10.22 -13.42 -15.81
C ARG A 120 -9.43 -12.23 -16.34
N ALA A 121 -8.83 -12.40 -17.52
CA ALA A 121 -8.05 -11.35 -18.21
C ALA A 121 -8.88 -10.09 -18.52
N ASP A 122 -10.13 -10.25 -18.96
CA ASP A 122 -11.05 -9.14 -19.24
C ASP A 122 -11.34 -8.29 -18.00
N ILE A 123 -11.42 -8.91 -16.82
CA ILE A 123 -11.61 -8.23 -15.54
C ILE A 123 -10.38 -7.37 -15.22
N ILE A 124 -9.16 -7.87 -15.45
CA ILE A 124 -7.94 -7.10 -15.21
C ILE A 124 -7.85 -5.87 -16.11
N ASP A 125 -8.15 -6.02 -17.41
CA ASP A 125 -8.16 -4.88 -18.32
C ASP A 125 -9.29 -3.89 -18.02
N PHE A 126 -10.43 -4.37 -17.51
CA PHE A 126 -11.49 -3.50 -17.00
C PHE A 126 -11.02 -2.70 -15.78
N ILE A 127 -10.37 -3.34 -14.81
CA ILE A 127 -9.80 -2.67 -13.64
C ILE A 127 -8.77 -1.62 -14.06
N ASP A 128 -7.87 -1.96 -15.00
CA ASP A 128 -6.91 -1.00 -15.56
C ASP A 128 -7.62 0.23 -16.13
N LYS A 129 -8.64 0.00 -16.97
CA LYS A 129 -9.43 1.07 -17.60
C LYS A 129 -10.08 1.97 -16.56
N VAL A 130 -10.72 1.39 -15.53
CA VAL A 130 -11.36 2.14 -14.44
C VAL A 130 -10.33 2.98 -13.69
N LEU A 131 -9.23 2.37 -13.30
CA LEU A 131 -8.18 3.06 -12.54
C LEU A 131 -7.54 4.20 -13.33
N ARG A 132 -7.23 4.02 -14.62
CA ARG A 132 -6.71 5.10 -15.48
C ARG A 132 -7.65 6.29 -15.55
N ILE A 133 -8.95 6.03 -15.72
CA ILE A 133 -9.95 7.09 -15.91
C ILE A 133 -10.22 7.86 -14.62
N TYR A 134 -10.43 7.15 -13.51
CA TYR A 134 -10.80 7.78 -12.26
C TYR A 134 -9.62 8.36 -11.49
N SER A 135 -8.39 7.83 -11.65
CA SER A 135 -7.15 8.44 -11.15
C SER A 135 -6.70 9.64 -11.99
N ARG A 136 -7.35 9.93 -13.14
CA ARG A 136 -6.94 10.96 -14.12
C ARG A 136 -5.52 10.75 -14.66
N ASN A 137 -5.03 9.53 -14.61
CA ASN A 137 -3.70 9.15 -15.10
C ASN A 137 -3.83 8.09 -16.21
N ILE A 138 -4.21 8.56 -17.40
CA ILE A 138 -4.53 7.69 -18.54
C ILE A 138 -3.27 7.02 -19.12
N ARG A 139 -2.10 7.63 -18.93
CA ARG A 139 -0.85 7.19 -19.56
C ARG A 139 -0.18 6.02 -18.83
N GLN A 140 -0.43 5.86 -17.55
CA GLN A 140 0.18 4.80 -16.75
C GLN A 140 -0.78 3.63 -16.54
N PRO A 141 -0.33 2.39 -16.67
CA PRO A 141 -1.08 1.21 -16.30
C PRO A 141 -1.66 1.35 -14.89
N PHE A 142 -2.90 0.87 -14.72
CA PHE A 142 -3.66 0.96 -13.46
C PHE A 142 -3.74 2.37 -12.87
N GLY A 143 -3.63 3.41 -13.73
CA GLY A 143 -3.62 4.80 -13.26
C GLY A 143 -2.42 5.15 -12.38
N GLY A 144 -1.33 4.39 -12.45
CA GLY A 144 -0.13 4.53 -11.64
C GLY A 144 -0.21 3.88 -10.27
N LYS A 145 -1.24 3.05 -10.00
CA LYS A 145 -1.35 2.27 -8.77
C LYS A 145 -0.49 1.01 -8.85
N GLN A 146 0.11 0.64 -7.71
CA GLN A 146 0.80 -0.64 -7.58
C GLN A 146 -0.20 -1.76 -7.30
N LEU A 147 0.00 -2.94 -7.87
CA LEU A 147 -0.79 -4.13 -7.57
C LEU A 147 0.06 -5.18 -6.85
N LEU A 148 -0.51 -5.80 -5.82
CA LEU A 148 -0.04 -7.04 -5.24
C LEU A 148 -1.06 -8.13 -5.58
N LEU A 149 -0.70 -9.01 -6.50
CA LEU A 149 -1.51 -10.13 -6.95
C LEU A 149 -1.05 -11.39 -6.22
N VAL A 150 -1.93 -12.02 -5.44
CA VAL A 150 -1.60 -13.20 -4.64
C VAL A 150 -2.40 -14.40 -5.13
N GLY A 151 -1.74 -15.53 -5.37
CA GLY A 151 -2.44 -16.75 -5.81
C GLY A 151 -1.48 -17.80 -6.37
N ASP A 152 -2.05 -18.92 -6.80
CA ASP A 152 -1.30 -20.01 -7.43
C ASP A 152 -1.98 -20.39 -8.76
N VAL A 153 -1.34 -20.05 -9.87
CA VAL A 153 -1.88 -20.29 -11.23
C VAL A 153 -1.98 -21.77 -11.59
N PHE A 154 -1.34 -22.64 -10.83
CA PHE A 154 -1.45 -24.09 -10.97
C PHE A 154 -2.66 -24.68 -10.22
N GLN A 155 -3.36 -23.85 -9.43
CA GLN A 155 -4.64 -24.21 -8.83
C GLN A 155 -5.78 -24.04 -9.84
N LEU A 156 -6.99 -23.73 -9.35
CA LEU A 156 -8.15 -23.66 -10.21
C LEU A 156 -8.09 -22.46 -11.18
N GLU A 157 -8.45 -22.72 -12.42
CA GLU A 157 -8.63 -21.70 -13.43
C GLU A 157 -9.91 -20.87 -13.18
N PRO A 158 -10.02 -19.65 -13.77
CA PRO A 158 -11.25 -18.87 -13.70
C PRO A 158 -12.45 -19.67 -14.22
N VAL A 159 -13.55 -19.66 -13.46
CA VAL A 159 -14.79 -20.29 -13.88
C VAL A 159 -15.43 -19.44 -14.96
N ILE A 160 -15.66 -20.04 -16.13
CA ILE A 160 -16.29 -19.42 -17.27
C ILE A 160 -17.14 -20.43 -18.04
N LYS A 161 -18.34 -20.05 -18.44
CA LYS A 161 -19.20 -20.87 -19.28
C LYS A 161 -18.68 -20.92 -20.70
N GLU A 162 -19.05 -21.98 -21.43
CA GLU A 162 -18.55 -22.16 -22.81
C GLU A 162 -18.99 -21.06 -23.77
N ASP A 163 -20.21 -20.58 -23.64
CA ASP A 163 -20.73 -19.44 -24.40
C ASP A 163 -19.96 -18.14 -24.08
N GLU A 164 -19.68 -17.88 -22.81
CA GLU A 164 -18.87 -16.74 -22.37
C GLU A 164 -17.41 -16.85 -22.85
N ARG A 165 -16.84 -18.06 -22.85
CA ARG A 165 -15.49 -18.33 -23.35
C ARG A 165 -15.36 -17.95 -24.84
N ARG A 166 -16.37 -18.29 -25.65
CA ARG A 166 -16.40 -17.92 -27.06
C ARG A 166 -16.41 -16.42 -27.30
N LEU A 167 -17.01 -15.65 -26.40
CA LEU A 167 -17.02 -14.18 -26.48
C LEU A 167 -15.65 -13.56 -26.19
N ILE A 168 -14.87 -14.15 -25.28
CA ILE A 168 -13.56 -13.63 -24.84
C ILE A 168 -12.42 -14.09 -25.76
N GLN A 169 -12.50 -15.30 -26.28
CA GLN A 169 -11.46 -15.95 -27.08
C GLN A 169 -10.91 -15.13 -28.25
N PRO A 170 -11.70 -14.33 -29.01
CA PRO A 170 -11.16 -13.49 -30.07
C PRO A 170 -10.20 -12.39 -29.60
N TYR A 171 -10.29 -11.99 -28.33
CA TYR A 171 -9.55 -10.86 -27.78
C TYR A 171 -8.36 -11.26 -26.92
N TYR A 172 -8.44 -12.41 -26.25
CA TYR A 172 -7.45 -12.85 -25.25
C TYR A 172 -6.89 -14.23 -25.61
N SER A 173 -5.57 -14.37 -25.51
CA SER A 173 -4.89 -15.64 -25.76
C SER A 173 -5.28 -16.74 -24.77
N SER A 174 -5.72 -16.36 -23.56
CA SER A 174 -6.30 -17.26 -22.56
C SER A 174 -7.19 -16.48 -21.61
N VAL A 175 -7.96 -17.21 -20.79
CA VAL A 175 -8.85 -16.61 -19.78
C VAL A 175 -8.12 -16.11 -18.55
N PHE A 176 -6.87 -16.51 -18.34
CA PHE A 176 -6.12 -16.18 -17.13
C PHE A 176 -5.75 -14.71 -17.05
N PHE A 177 -5.67 -14.17 -15.84
CA PHE A 177 -5.33 -12.77 -15.57
C PHE A 177 -4.05 -12.29 -16.28
N PHE A 178 -3.06 -13.17 -16.41
CA PHE A 178 -1.77 -12.83 -17.04
C PHE A 178 -1.85 -12.67 -18.56
N SER A 179 -2.99 -12.99 -19.19
CA SER A 179 -3.27 -12.72 -20.61
C SER A 179 -3.91 -11.36 -20.85
N ALA A 180 -4.15 -10.56 -19.82
CA ALA A 180 -4.65 -9.20 -19.96
C ALA A 180 -3.70 -8.32 -20.79
N HIS A 181 -4.26 -7.41 -21.58
CA HIS A 181 -3.49 -6.57 -22.50
C HIS A 181 -2.58 -5.58 -21.76
N VAL A 182 -2.99 -5.13 -20.58
CA VAL A 182 -2.22 -4.19 -19.76
C VAL A 182 -0.80 -4.66 -19.47
N TRP A 183 -0.55 -5.98 -19.39
CA TRP A 183 0.79 -6.54 -19.15
C TRP A 183 1.77 -6.35 -20.31
N ARG A 184 1.30 -5.89 -21.49
CA ARG A 184 2.17 -5.48 -22.59
C ARG A 184 2.80 -4.10 -22.35
N GLU A 185 2.19 -3.29 -21.51
CA GLU A 185 2.64 -1.93 -21.20
C GLU A 185 3.52 -1.86 -19.95
N MET A 186 3.60 -2.93 -19.16
CA MET A 186 4.38 -2.97 -17.94
C MET A 186 4.91 -4.37 -17.62
N HIS A 187 6.01 -4.43 -16.87
CA HIS A 187 6.54 -5.69 -16.39
C HIS A 187 5.92 -6.06 -15.04
N LEU A 188 5.34 -7.27 -14.97
CA LEU A 188 4.87 -7.85 -13.72
C LEU A 188 6.00 -8.68 -13.11
N VAL A 189 6.52 -8.22 -11.96
CA VAL A 189 7.50 -9.01 -11.19
C VAL A 189 6.78 -10.22 -10.62
N SER A 190 7.33 -11.42 -10.84
CA SER A 190 6.71 -12.67 -10.39
C SER A 190 7.64 -13.41 -9.45
N ILE A 191 7.23 -13.51 -8.17
CA ILE A 191 8.02 -14.20 -7.13
C ILE A 191 7.24 -15.42 -6.65
N GLU A 192 7.88 -16.60 -6.73
CA GLU A 192 7.34 -17.84 -6.20
C GLU A 192 7.99 -18.16 -4.85
N LEU A 193 7.14 -18.30 -3.82
CA LEU A 193 7.54 -18.83 -2.52
C LEU A 193 7.70 -20.33 -2.63
N THR A 194 8.90 -20.85 -2.43
CA THR A 194 9.23 -22.27 -2.60
C THR A 194 9.19 -23.08 -1.31
N LYS A 195 9.44 -22.43 -0.15
CA LYS A 195 9.46 -23.11 1.16
C LYS A 195 8.05 -23.44 1.63
N VAL A 196 7.78 -24.72 1.84
CA VAL A 196 6.48 -25.22 2.34
C VAL A 196 6.51 -25.32 3.86
N TYR A 197 5.45 -24.83 4.53
CA TYR A 197 5.30 -24.82 5.99
C TYR A 197 4.14 -25.69 6.49
N ARG A 198 3.31 -26.20 5.58
CA ARG A 198 2.06 -26.92 5.91
C ARG A 198 2.26 -28.43 6.01
N GLN A 199 2.99 -29.02 5.07
CA GLN A 199 3.30 -30.44 5.00
C GLN A 199 4.71 -30.70 5.51
N ASN A 200 4.91 -31.78 6.27
CA ASN A 200 6.21 -32.19 6.82
C ASN A 200 6.82 -33.38 6.07
N ASP A 201 6.02 -34.12 5.30
CA ASP A 201 6.48 -35.26 4.50
C ASP A 201 7.05 -34.78 3.16
N ILE A 202 8.36 -34.91 3.01
CA ILE A 202 9.09 -34.51 1.81
C ILE A 202 8.67 -35.34 0.59
N SER A 203 8.37 -36.65 0.77
CA SER A 203 7.94 -37.53 -0.32
C SER A 203 6.59 -37.10 -0.88
N PHE A 204 5.66 -36.74 -0.01
CA PHE A 204 4.34 -36.25 -0.38
C PHE A 204 4.43 -34.85 -1.02
N ILE A 205 5.28 -33.94 -0.50
CA ILE A 205 5.52 -32.64 -1.10
C ILE A 205 6.03 -32.81 -2.54
N ASN A 206 7.03 -33.64 -2.77
CA ASN A 206 7.57 -33.89 -4.10
C ASN A 206 6.55 -34.55 -5.05
N LEU A 207 5.69 -35.40 -4.54
CA LEU A 207 4.58 -35.98 -5.29
C LEU A 207 3.57 -34.89 -5.74
N LEU A 208 3.16 -34.03 -4.81
CA LEU A 208 2.27 -32.92 -5.12
C LEU A 208 2.90 -31.95 -6.13
N ASP A 209 4.21 -31.74 -6.09
CA ASP A 209 4.92 -30.91 -7.05
C ASP A 209 4.84 -31.48 -8.47
N ARG A 210 5.08 -32.77 -8.63
CA ARG A 210 4.97 -33.42 -9.94
C ARG A 210 3.53 -33.38 -10.47
N ILE A 211 2.54 -33.51 -9.60
CA ILE A 211 1.12 -33.37 -9.98
C ILE A 211 0.82 -31.94 -10.37
N ARG A 212 1.27 -30.97 -9.58
CA ARG A 212 1.10 -29.53 -9.84
C ARG A 212 1.63 -29.15 -11.22
N GLU A 213 2.81 -29.63 -11.60
CA GLU A 213 3.46 -29.36 -12.87
C GLU A 213 2.99 -30.25 -14.02
N SER A 214 2.06 -31.19 -13.74
CA SER A 214 1.58 -32.21 -14.70
C SER A 214 2.74 -33.03 -15.31
N CYS A 215 3.69 -33.41 -14.45
CA CYS A 215 4.80 -34.30 -14.78
C CYS A 215 4.83 -35.56 -13.90
N ALA A 216 3.67 -35.93 -13.31
CA ALA A 216 3.52 -37.14 -12.53
C ALA A 216 3.80 -38.38 -13.39
N THR A 217 4.58 -39.31 -12.83
CA THR A 217 4.96 -40.58 -13.47
C THR A 217 3.93 -41.68 -13.20
N SER A 218 4.03 -42.80 -13.92
CA SER A 218 3.21 -43.99 -13.62
C SER A 218 3.44 -44.51 -12.19
N HIS A 219 4.65 -44.35 -11.65
CA HIS A 219 4.96 -44.66 -10.27
C HIS A 219 4.21 -43.75 -9.28
N ASP A 220 4.14 -42.47 -9.55
CA ASP A 220 3.39 -41.50 -8.75
C ASP A 220 1.90 -41.83 -8.73
N LEU A 221 1.34 -42.17 -9.90
CA LEU A 221 -0.04 -42.61 -10.00
C LEU A 221 -0.28 -43.91 -9.22
N ALA A 222 0.66 -44.87 -9.25
CA ALA A 222 0.54 -46.11 -8.46
C ALA A 222 0.52 -45.81 -6.95
N ILE A 223 1.38 -44.88 -6.49
CA ILE A 223 1.42 -44.44 -5.09
C ILE A 223 0.07 -43.82 -4.69
N ILE A 224 -0.48 -42.92 -5.48
CA ILE A 224 -1.77 -42.27 -5.17
C ILE A 224 -2.91 -43.29 -5.24
N ASN A 225 -2.92 -44.13 -6.27
CA ASN A 225 -3.97 -45.14 -6.47
C ASN A 225 -3.93 -46.26 -5.46
N SER A 226 -2.82 -46.46 -4.75
CA SER A 226 -2.79 -47.38 -3.58
C SER A 226 -3.74 -46.91 -2.46
N ARG A 227 -4.21 -45.64 -2.53
CA ARG A 227 -5.17 -45.09 -1.58
C ARG A 227 -6.63 -45.30 -2.01
N VAL A 228 -6.89 -45.99 -3.11
CA VAL A 228 -8.26 -46.37 -3.54
C VAL A 228 -8.79 -47.45 -2.65
N LYS A 229 -9.90 -47.21 -1.96
CA LYS A 229 -10.59 -48.26 -1.22
C LYS A 229 -11.33 -49.22 -2.17
N GLN A 230 -11.17 -50.52 -1.92
CA GLN A 230 -11.82 -51.56 -2.72
C GLN A 230 -13.32 -51.72 -2.42
N ASP A 231 -13.78 -51.27 -1.25
CA ASP A 231 -15.19 -51.39 -0.84
C ASP A 231 -15.98 -50.15 -1.29
N ARG A 232 -16.82 -50.33 -2.31
CA ARG A 232 -17.73 -49.31 -2.85
C ARG A 232 -18.97 -49.02 -1.98
N GLU A 233 -19.16 -49.77 -0.89
CA GLU A 233 -20.24 -49.48 0.05
C GLU A 233 -19.90 -48.23 0.84
N ILE A 234 -20.80 -47.25 0.78
CA ILE A 234 -20.82 -46.10 1.71
C ILE A 234 -21.10 -46.71 3.10
N LYS A 235 -20.08 -47.31 3.71
CA LYS A 235 -20.16 -47.66 5.13
C LYS A 235 -20.27 -46.32 5.86
N ILE A 236 -21.46 -46.08 6.34
CA ILE A 236 -21.71 -45.05 7.32
C ILE A 236 -20.88 -45.48 8.51
N GLN A 237 -19.81 -44.76 8.78
CA GLN A 237 -19.07 -44.97 10.01
C GLN A 237 -20.05 -44.69 11.14
N ASP A 238 -20.45 -45.75 11.83
CA ASP A 238 -21.01 -45.63 13.15
C ASP A 238 -19.98 -44.85 13.97
N ASN A 239 -20.41 -43.71 14.53
CA ASN A 239 -19.58 -42.81 15.31
C ASN A 239 -19.04 -43.51 16.57
N ASN A 240 -18.10 -44.41 16.40
CA ASN A 240 -17.28 -44.91 17.52
C ASN A 240 -16.33 -43.78 17.90
N ASP A 241 -16.29 -43.43 19.15
CA ASP A 241 -15.67 -42.23 19.76
C ASP A 241 -14.16 -42.02 19.47
N ASN A 242 -13.52 -42.81 18.63
CA ASN A 242 -12.07 -42.77 18.33
C ASN A 242 -11.69 -42.73 16.84
N GLU A 243 -12.62 -42.55 15.90
CA GLU A 243 -12.23 -42.43 14.49
C GLU A 243 -12.08 -40.97 14.09
N SER A 244 -10.95 -40.64 13.42
CA SER A 244 -10.66 -39.32 12.90
C SER A 244 -11.69 -38.92 11.84
N LEU A 245 -12.26 -37.69 11.97
CA LEU A 245 -13.25 -37.16 11.06
C LEU A 245 -12.67 -37.07 9.64
N ALA A 246 -13.41 -37.55 8.65
CA ALA A 246 -13.06 -37.45 7.25
C ALA A 246 -14.07 -36.58 6.49
N ILE A 247 -13.60 -35.81 5.55
CA ILE A 247 -14.43 -34.98 4.67
C ILE A 247 -14.32 -35.45 3.23
N THR A 248 -15.44 -35.55 2.51
CA THR A 248 -15.45 -35.89 1.09
C THR A 248 -15.28 -34.61 0.24
N LEU A 249 -14.26 -34.60 -0.61
CA LEU A 249 -14.08 -33.57 -1.62
C LEU A 249 -14.59 -34.08 -2.96
N SER A 250 -15.62 -33.45 -3.51
CA SER A 250 -16.14 -33.80 -4.84
C SER A 250 -15.94 -32.67 -5.84
N THR A 251 -15.76 -33.05 -7.10
CA THR A 251 -15.69 -32.11 -8.21
C THR A 251 -17.07 -31.49 -8.52
N ARG A 252 -18.16 -32.17 -8.12
CA ARG A 252 -19.55 -31.82 -8.48
C ARG A 252 -20.35 -31.35 -7.28
N ARG A 253 -21.09 -30.25 -7.44
CA ARG A 253 -21.94 -29.70 -6.38
C ARG A 253 -23.10 -30.62 -6.02
N ASP A 254 -23.75 -31.18 -7.04
CA ASP A 254 -24.91 -32.07 -6.81
C ASP A 254 -24.52 -33.29 -5.96
N SER A 255 -23.34 -33.86 -6.17
CA SER A 255 -22.81 -34.97 -5.34
C SER A 255 -22.63 -34.53 -3.89
N VAL A 256 -22.11 -33.32 -3.67
CA VAL A 256 -21.90 -32.77 -2.32
C VAL A 256 -23.22 -32.58 -1.59
N ASP A 257 -24.20 -31.93 -2.23
CA ASP A 257 -25.50 -31.67 -1.63
C ASP A 257 -26.22 -32.97 -1.31
N HIS A 258 -26.14 -33.97 -2.20
CA HIS A 258 -26.70 -35.30 -2.01
C HIS A 258 -26.04 -36.06 -0.83
N ILE A 259 -24.70 -36.08 -0.75
CA ILE A 259 -23.97 -36.72 0.35
C ILE A 259 -24.35 -36.09 1.69
N ASN A 260 -24.34 -34.75 1.80
CA ASN A 260 -24.68 -34.06 3.04
C ASN A 260 -26.14 -34.34 3.46
N GLN A 261 -27.08 -34.34 2.51
CA GLN A 261 -28.49 -34.63 2.81
C GLN A 261 -28.71 -36.05 3.28
N ILE A 262 -28.11 -37.08 2.59
CA ILE A 262 -28.23 -38.49 2.99
C ILE A 262 -27.71 -38.66 4.41
N HIS A 263 -26.55 -38.08 4.73
CA HIS A 263 -25.97 -38.23 6.06
C HIS A 263 -26.80 -37.52 7.13
N LEU A 264 -27.34 -36.34 6.84
CA LEU A 264 -28.23 -35.63 7.76
C LEU A 264 -29.52 -36.42 8.02
N ASP A 265 -30.13 -36.98 6.95
CA ASP A 265 -31.39 -37.75 7.06
C ASP A 265 -31.22 -39.04 7.88
N LYS A 266 -30.06 -39.68 7.76
CA LYS A 266 -29.74 -40.93 8.51
C LYS A 266 -29.53 -40.71 10.00
N LEU A 267 -29.17 -39.52 10.43
CA LEU A 267 -29.07 -39.21 11.85
C LEU A 267 -30.44 -39.28 12.51
N GLN A 268 -30.48 -39.94 13.67
CA GLN A 268 -31.68 -39.96 14.50
C GLN A 268 -31.90 -38.61 15.18
N GLY A 269 -33.17 -38.31 15.50
CA GLY A 269 -33.54 -37.09 16.19
C GLY A 269 -34.16 -36.01 15.29
N LYS A 270 -34.58 -34.91 15.93
CA LYS A 270 -35.28 -33.80 15.28
C LYS A 270 -34.26 -32.88 14.60
N VAL A 271 -34.59 -32.39 13.40
CA VAL A 271 -33.86 -31.31 12.76
C VAL A 271 -34.10 -30.02 13.54
N THR A 272 -33.05 -29.30 13.90
CA THR A 272 -33.12 -27.96 14.43
C THR A 272 -32.65 -27.00 13.35
N SER A 273 -33.46 -25.99 13.05
CA SER A 273 -33.16 -24.96 12.07
C SER A 273 -32.83 -23.65 12.78
N PHE A 274 -31.70 -23.07 12.44
CA PHE A 274 -31.27 -21.77 12.94
C PHE A 274 -31.33 -20.74 11.83
N GLU A 275 -32.17 -19.72 12.02
CA GLU A 275 -32.30 -18.61 11.08
C GLU A 275 -31.16 -17.61 11.32
N GLY A 276 -30.46 -17.24 10.25
CA GLY A 276 -29.43 -16.20 10.27
C GLY A 276 -30.02 -14.82 10.21
N VAL A 277 -29.44 -13.89 10.94
CA VAL A 277 -29.90 -12.50 11.03
C VAL A 277 -29.03 -11.61 10.15
N ILE A 278 -29.68 -10.92 9.20
CA ILE A 278 -29.04 -9.90 8.36
C ILE A 278 -29.46 -8.52 8.89
N LYS A 279 -28.46 -7.63 9.11
CA LYS A 279 -28.68 -6.22 9.42
C LYS A 279 -27.96 -5.38 8.36
N GLY A 280 -28.65 -4.38 7.79
CA GLY A 280 -28.11 -3.55 6.71
C GLY A 280 -28.00 -4.30 5.38
N GLU A 281 -26.98 -3.98 4.59
CA GLU A 281 -26.76 -4.56 3.26
C GLU A 281 -25.81 -5.76 3.33
N PHE A 282 -26.32 -6.97 3.15
CA PHE A 282 -25.52 -8.18 3.05
C PHE A 282 -26.01 -9.06 1.89
N PRO A 283 -25.38 -9.01 0.70
CA PRO A 283 -25.81 -9.74 -0.48
C PRO A 283 -25.80 -11.27 -0.25
N GLU A 284 -26.80 -11.97 -0.75
CA GLU A 284 -26.93 -13.43 -0.61
C GLU A 284 -25.70 -14.18 -1.17
N ALA A 285 -25.13 -13.69 -2.27
CA ALA A 285 -23.92 -14.25 -2.87
C ALA A 285 -22.67 -14.18 -1.96
N MET A 286 -22.69 -13.34 -0.94
CA MET A 286 -21.61 -13.18 0.04
C MET A 286 -21.84 -14.01 1.31
N LEU A 287 -22.98 -14.67 1.47
CA LEU A 287 -23.28 -15.44 2.68
C LEU A 287 -22.24 -16.57 2.88
N PRO A 288 -21.53 -16.56 4.02
CA PRO A 288 -20.52 -17.57 4.32
C PRO A 288 -21.15 -18.93 4.66
N THR A 289 -22.38 -18.96 5.16
CA THR A 289 -23.18 -20.16 5.42
C THR A 289 -24.63 -19.94 5.01
N LEU A 290 -25.48 -20.93 5.21
CA LEU A 290 -26.91 -20.86 4.89
C LEU A 290 -27.62 -19.89 5.85
N ILE A 291 -28.60 -19.15 5.32
CA ILE A 291 -29.51 -18.34 6.16
C ILE A 291 -30.24 -19.28 7.12
N ASN A 292 -30.84 -20.33 6.58
CA ASN A 292 -31.48 -21.38 7.39
C ASN A 292 -30.49 -22.54 7.53
N LEU A 293 -29.82 -22.60 8.66
CA LEU A 293 -28.85 -23.66 8.97
C LEU A 293 -29.54 -24.80 9.70
N GLU A 294 -29.67 -25.93 9.03
CA GLU A 294 -30.25 -27.14 9.58
C GLU A 294 -29.17 -28.06 10.14
N VAL A 295 -29.33 -28.47 11.39
CA VAL A 295 -28.42 -29.44 12.07
C VAL A 295 -29.20 -30.47 12.89
N LYS A 296 -28.59 -31.61 13.14
CA LYS A 296 -29.04 -32.63 14.09
C LYS A 296 -27.91 -32.96 15.06
N LEU A 297 -28.24 -33.55 16.18
CA LEU A 297 -27.24 -34.19 17.05
C LEU A 297 -26.44 -35.23 16.26
N GLY A 298 -25.11 -35.20 16.41
CA GLY A 298 -24.21 -36.06 15.65
C GLY A 298 -23.86 -35.55 14.26
N ALA A 299 -24.38 -34.38 13.84
CA ALA A 299 -24.04 -33.83 12.54
C ALA A 299 -22.57 -33.45 12.46
N GLN A 300 -21.89 -33.91 11.38
CA GLN A 300 -20.53 -33.45 11.07
C GLN A 300 -20.56 -32.07 10.45
N VAL A 301 -19.77 -31.20 11.02
CA VAL A 301 -19.69 -29.78 10.60
C VAL A 301 -18.25 -29.33 10.39
N ILE A 302 -18.08 -28.28 9.60
CA ILE A 302 -16.82 -27.58 9.40
C ILE A 302 -16.96 -26.14 9.87
N PHE A 303 -16.01 -25.67 10.62
CA PHE A 303 -15.92 -24.26 10.98
C PHE A 303 -15.47 -23.42 9.78
N ILE A 304 -16.15 -22.30 9.56
CA ILE A 304 -15.90 -21.40 8.41
C ILE A 304 -15.36 -20.05 8.84
N LYS A 305 -15.02 -19.89 10.11
CA LYS A 305 -14.39 -18.70 10.70
C LYS A 305 -13.44 -19.12 11.82
N ASN A 306 -12.32 -18.41 11.95
CA ASN A 306 -11.42 -18.60 13.09
C ASN A 306 -12.07 -18.11 14.37
N ASP A 307 -11.84 -18.83 15.44
CA ASP A 307 -12.22 -18.40 16.77
C ASP A 307 -11.28 -17.32 17.31
N LEU A 308 -11.82 -16.39 18.09
CA LEU A 308 -11.04 -15.31 18.71
C LEU A 308 -10.12 -15.84 19.83
N GLU A 309 -10.56 -16.87 20.55
CA GLU A 309 -9.81 -17.52 21.61
C GLU A 309 -8.90 -18.65 21.10
N HIS A 310 -8.86 -18.84 19.78
CA HIS A 310 -8.05 -19.87 19.12
C HIS A 310 -8.40 -21.32 19.46
N GLN A 311 -9.63 -21.62 19.88
CA GLN A 311 -10.09 -22.97 20.14
C GLN A 311 -10.18 -23.77 18.83
N TRP A 312 -10.59 -23.10 17.74
CA TRP A 312 -10.62 -23.69 16.38
C TRP A 312 -10.16 -22.67 15.33
N VAL A 313 -9.87 -23.18 14.16
CA VAL A 313 -9.57 -22.36 12.97
C VAL A 313 -10.52 -22.71 11.82
N ASN A 314 -10.60 -21.83 10.83
CA ASN A 314 -11.36 -22.10 9.60
C ASN A 314 -10.87 -23.41 8.96
N GLY A 315 -11.79 -24.33 8.71
CA GLY A 315 -11.49 -25.66 8.20
C GLY A 315 -11.43 -26.78 9.27
N THR A 316 -11.51 -26.44 10.55
CA THR A 316 -11.59 -27.44 11.63
C THR A 316 -12.90 -28.21 11.52
N LEU A 317 -12.82 -29.54 11.61
CA LEU A 317 -13.98 -30.43 11.63
C LEU A 317 -14.44 -30.69 13.06
N GLY A 318 -15.73 -30.94 13.22
CA GLY A 318 -16.32 -31.29 14.49
C GLY A 318 -17.66 -32.01 14.34
N ILE A 319 -18.15 -32.54 15.46
CA ILE A 319 -19.46 -33.21 15.56
C ILE A 319 -20.31 -32.44 16.57
N VAL A 320 -21.55 -32.14 16.20
CA VAL A 320 -22.53 -31.52 17.08
C VAL A 320 -22.92 -32.49 18.19
N LYS A 321 -22.62 -32.15 19.44
CA LYS A 321 -22.92 -32.95 20.64
C LYS A 321 -24.18 -32.46 21.35
N GLU A 322 -24.39 -31.16 21.43
CA GLU A 322 -25.58 -30.57 22.06
C GLU A 322 -26.09 -29.39 21.22
N ILE A 323 -27.40 -29.25 21.21
CA ILE A 323 -28.09 -28.16 20.49
C ILE A 323 -28.91 -27.37 21.50
N GLY A 324 -28.49 -26.15 21.81
CA GLY A 324 -29.25 -25.16 22.55
C GLY A 324 -29.88 -24.13 21.64
N ASP A 325 -30.62 -23.18 22.21
CA ASP A 325 -31.31 -22.13 21.44
C ASP A 325 -30.32 -21.17 20.75
N ASP A 326 -29.28 -20.72 21.47
CA ASP A 326 -28.27 -19.78 20.97
C ASP A 326 -26.83 -20.30 21.05
N LYS A 327 -26.64 -21.57 21.42
CA LYS A 327 -25.34 -22.21 21.60
C LYS A 327 -25.35 -23.61 21.07
N LEU A 328 -24.21 -24.02 20.51
CA LEU A 328 -23.94 -25.40 20.11
C LEU A 328 -22.72 -25.90 20.85
N ILE A 329 -22.76 -27.16 21.36
CA ILE A 329 -21.54 -27.83 21.83
C ILE A 329 -21.06 -28.72 20.70
N ILE A 330 -19.83 -28.48 20.25
CA ILE A 330 -19.21 -29.19 19.14
C ILE A 330 -17.92 -29.86 19.64
N LYS A 331 -17.84 -31.18 19.49
CA LYS A 331 -16.63 -31.97 19.75
C LYS A 331 -15.74 -31.88 18.51
N LEU A 332 -14.56 -31.30 18.66
CA LEU A 332 -13.56 -31.17 17.61
C LEU A 332 -12.85 -32.50 17.32
N GLU A 333 -12.16 -32.59 16.18
CA GLU A 333 -11.37 -33.78 15.77
C GLU A 333 -10.30 -34.16 16.81
N ASN A 334 -9.76 -33.22 17.57
CA ASN A 334 -8.80 -33.46 18.65
C ASN A 334 -9.43 -33.89 19.98
N GLY A 335 -10.75 -34.12 20.01
CA GLY A 335 -11.50 -34.56 21.18
C GLY A 335 -11.95 -33.44 22.13
N ILE A 336 -11.53 -32.22 21.90
CA ILE A 336 -11.94 -31.05 22.72
C ILE A 336 -13.38 -30.69 22.39
N GLU A 337 -14.19 -30.42 23.40
CA GLU A 337 -15.54 -29.90 23.24
C GLU A 337 -15.52 -28.38 23.39
N CYS A 338 -16.11 -27.69 22.41
CA CYS A 338 -16.18 -26.23 22.34
C CYS A 338 -17.62 -25.77 22.38
N GLU A 339 -17.87 -24.72 23.14
CA GLU A 339 -19.12 -23.96 23.07
C GLU A 339 -19.02 -23.00 21.89
N VAL A 340 -19.99 -23.08 20.98
CA VAL A 340 -20.02 -22.28 19.74
C VAL A 340 -21.21 -21.36 19.77
N GLU A 341 -20.93 -20.08 19.69
CA GLU A 341 -21.92 -19.02 19.57
C GLU A 341 -22.06 -18.55 18.12
N ARG A 342 -23.09 -17.75 17.86
CA ARG A 342 -23.27 -17.11 16.55
C ARG A 342 -22.14 -16.12 16.28
N ALA A 343 -21.55 -16.20 15.12
CA ALA A 343 -20.53 -15.28 14.66
C ALA A 343 -21.12 -14.20 13.74
N ILE A 344 -20.51 -13.04 13.74
CA ILE A 344 -20.90 -11.92 12.89
C ILE A 344 -19.90 -11.79 11.75
N TRP A 345 -20.39 -11.65 10.52
CA TRP A 345 -19.62 -11.28 9.35
C TRP A 345 -20.06 -9.90 8.89
N SER A 346 -19.09 -9.06 8.56
CA SER A 346 -19.35 -7.69 8.08
C SER A 346 -19.17 -7.61 6.57
N ASN A 347 -20.11 -6.99 5.90
CA ASN A 347 -19.94 -6.52 4.53
C ASN A 347 -19.33 -5.13 4.61
N ILE A 348 -18.05 -5.00 4.25
CA ILE A 348 -17.30 -3.76 4.34
C ILE A 348 -17.27 -3.03 3.00
N ARG A 349 -17.21 -1.70 3.06
CA ARG A 349 -16.90 -0.81 1.96
C ARG A 349 -15.72 0.06 2.34
N TYR A 350 -14.78 0.23 1.42
CA TYR A 350 -13.68 1.16 1.63
C TYR A 350 -14.11 2.59 1.29
N SER A 351 -13.79 3.54 2.17
CA SER A 351 -13.96 4.98 1.98
C SER A 351 -12.64 5.71 2.25
N TYR A 352 -12.52 6.96 1.81
CA TYR A 352 -11.34 7.77 2.10
C TYR A 352 -11.72 8.92 3.05
N ASN A 353 -11.17 8.88 4.26
CA ASN A 353 -11.33 9.94 5.24
C ASN A 353 -10.41 11.11 4.93
N GLU A 354 -10.99 12.27 4.58
CA GLU A 354 -10.25 13.49 4.22
C GLU A 354 -9.48 14.09 5.38
N LYS A 355 -10.05 14.06 6.56
CA LYS A 355 -9.46 14.69 7.75
C LYS A 355 -8.20 13.96 8.18
N GLU A 356 -8.29 12.62 8.23
CA GLU A 356 -7.19 11.77 8.67
C GLU A 356 -6.28 11.31 7.52
N ARG A 357 -6.66 11.59 6.26
CA ARG A 357 -5.94 11.22 5.04
C ARG A 357 -5.63 9.72 4.94
N LYS A 358 -6.56 8.88 5.43
CA LYS A 358 -6.45 7.42 5.40
C LYS A 358 -7.63 6.76 4.71
N VAL A 359 -7.42 5.52 4.24
CA VAL A 359 -8.51 4.64 3.82
C VAL A 359 -9.14 4.05 5.07
N GLU A 360 -10.47 4.10 5.16
CA GLU A 360 -11.26 3.55 6.27
C GLU A 360 -12.21 2.50 5.73
N GLU A 361 -12.52 1.53 6.59
CA GLU A 361 -13.53 0.53 6.34
C GLU A 361 -14.86 1.01 6.90
N GLU A 362 -15.91 0.96 6.08
CA GLU A 362 -17.29 1.26 6.47
C GLU A 362 -18.09 -0.03 6.40
N GLU A 363 -18.69 -0.41 7.51
CA GLU A 363 -19.59 -1.55 7.57
C GLU A 363 -20.95 -1.20 6.94
N LEU A 364 -21.29 -1.87 5.84
CA LEU A 364 -22.57 -1.70 5.15
C LEU A 364 -23.68 -2.54 5.77
N GLY A 365 -23.31 -3.65 6.33
CA GLY A 365 -24.23 -4.57 6.96
C GLY A 365 -23.52 -5.78 7.54
N THR A 366 -24.24 -6.52 8.36
CA THR A 366 -23.75 -7.71 9.02
C THR A 366 -24.64 -8.91 8.78
N PHE A 367 -24.05 -10.08 8.78
CA PHE A 367 -24.74 -11.36 8.83
C PHE A 367 -24.31 -12.11 10.08
N MET A 368 -25.26 -12.54 10.88
CA MET A 368 -25.05 -13.28 12.13
C MET A 368 -25.63 -14.68 12.01
N GLN A 369 -24.80 -15.70 12.17
CA GLN A 369 -25.16 -17.12 12.15
C GLN A 369 -24.07 -17.93 12.86
N PHE A 370 -24.35 -19.19 13.18
CA PHE A 370 -23.31 -20.11 13.63
C PHE A 370 -22.20 -20.27 12.57
N PRO A 371 -20.92 -20.20 12.96
CA PRO A 371 -19.78 -20.23 12.03
C PRO A 371 -19.46 -21.65 11.51
N ILE A 372 -20.52 -22.37 11.12
CA ILE A 372 -20.41 -23.77 10.68
C ILE A 372 -21.20 -24.05 9.40
N ARG A 373 -20.86 -25.15 8.73
CA ARG A 373 -21.61 -25.79 7.66
C ARG A 373 -21.60 -27.30 7.85
N LEU A 374 -22.61 -27.99 7.32
CA LEU A 374 -22.54 -29.44 7.17
C LEU A 374 -21.34 -29.84 6.32
N ALA A 375 -20.61 -30.85 6.73
CA ALA A 375 -19.29 -31.15 6.16
C ALA A 375 -18.98 -32.65 6.05
N TRP A 376 -19.93 -33.49 5.73
CA TRP A 376 -19.59 -34.82 5.21
C TRP A 376 -19.00 -34.73 3.81
N ALA A 377 -19.46 -33.72 3.02
CA ALA A 377 -18.85 -33.40 1.74
C ALA A 377 -18.81 -31.87 1.47
N ILE A 378 -17.78 -31.44 0.74
CA ILE A 378 -17.67 -30.11 0.16
C ILE A 378 -17.10 -30.17 -1.26
N THR A 379 -17.29 -29.14 -2.07
CA THR A 379 -16.65 -29.11 -3.39
C THR A 379 -15.16 -28.80 -3.29
N VAL A 380 -14.36 -29.33 -4.24
CA VAL A 380 -12.92 -29.00 -4.36
C VAL A 380 -12.70 -27.48 -4.41
N HIS A 381 -13.57 -26.72 -5.09
CA HIS A 381 -13.50 -25.24 -5.13
C HIS A 381 -13.65 -24.60 -3.75
N LYS A 382 -14.64 -25.08 -2.96
CA LYS A 382 -14.87 -24.55 -1.61
C LYS A 382 -13.82 -25.01 -0.60
N SER A 383 -13.07 -26.08 -0.88
CA SER A 383 -11.95 -26.52 -0.04
C SER A 383 -10.68 -25.68 -0.23
N GLN A 384 -10.65 -24.77 -1.21
CA GLN A 384 -9.49 -23.92 -1.46
C GLN A 384 -9.14 -23.09 -0.23
N GLY A 385 -7.86 -23.04 0.14
CA GLY A 385 -7.40 -22.40 1.38
C GLY A 385 -7.48 -23.28 2.64
N LEU A 386 -8.35 -24.32 2.67
CA LEU A 386 -8.53 -25.21 3.82
C LEU A 386 -7.48 -26.33 3.86
N THR A 387 -7.37 -27.00 5.02
CA THR A 387 -6.45 -28.12 5.24
C THR A 387 -7.08 -29.11 6.19
N PHE A 388 -7.01 -30.40 5.85
CA PHE A 388 -7.62 -31.49 6.60
C PHE A 388 -6.57 -32.56 6.95
N ASN A 389 -6.84 -33.32 8.00
CA ASN A 389 -6.04 -34.48 8.34
C ASN A 389 -6.44 -35.70 7.49
N ASN A 390 -7.75 -35.92 7.28
CA ASN A 390 -8.30 -37.01 6.50
C ASN A 390 -9.28 -36.48 5.45
N VAL A 391 -9.08 -36.92 4.21
CA VAL A 391 -9.86 -36.50 3.05
C VAL A 391 -10.24 -37.68 2.20
N LYS A 392 -11.53 -37.85 1.91
CA LYS A 392 -12.02 -38.72 0.84
C LYS A 392 -12.15 -37.88 -0.43
N ILE A 393 -11.59 -38.33 -1.53
CA ILE A 393 -11.64 -37.58 -2.80
C ILE A 393 -12.45 -38.37 -3.81
N ASP A 394 -13.52 -37.75 -4.28
CA ASP A 394 -14.41 -38.28 -5.28
C ASP A 394 -14.19 -37.59 -6.63
N PHE A 395 -13.50 -38.30 -7.54
CA PHE A 395 -13.29 -37.90 -8.91
C PHE A 395 -14.25 -38.61 -9.89
N THR A 396 -15.42 -39.05 -9.44
CA THR A 396 -16.40 -39.64 -10.32
C THR A 396 -16.74 -38.72 -11.48
N GLY A 397 -16.45 -39.17 -12.72
CA GLY A 397 -16.55 -38.36 -13.92
C GLY A 397 -15.26 -37.63 -14.31
N GLY A 398 -14.17 -37.81 -13.58
CA GLY A 398 -12.85 -37.26 -13.85
C GLY A 398 -12.67 -35.79 -13.40
N ALA A 399 -11.44 -35.27 -13.55
CA ALA A 399 -11.15 -33.88 -13.38
C ALA A 399 -11.52 -33.11 -14.67
N PHE A 400 -12.33 -32.07 -14.57
CA PHE A 400 -12.78 -31.28 -15.72
C PHE A 400 -12.06 -29.91 -15.85
N ALA A 401 -11.35 -29.47 -14.82
CA ALA A 401 -10.59 -28.23 -14.82
C ALA A 401 -9.12 -28.47 -14.51
N GLY A 402 -8.23 -27.71 -15.18
CA GLY A 402 -6.80 -27.78 -14.92
C GLY A 402 -6.49 -27.45 -13.45
N GLY A 403 -5.56 -28.22 -12.85
CA GLY A 403 -5.15 -28.05 -11.46
C GLY A 403 -6.12 -28.61 -10.40
N GLN A 404 -7.29 -29.11 -10.78
CA GLN A 404 -8.32 -29.58 -9.85
C GLN A 404 -7.82 -30.76 -8.99
N THR A 405 -7.11 -31.71 -9.58
CA THR A 405 -6.49 -32.84 -8.89
C THR A 405 -5.44 -32.39 -7.87
N TYR A 406 -4.58 -31.45 -8.28
CA TYR A 406 -3.60 -30.85 -7.36
C TYR A 406 -4.28 -30.15 -6.18
N VAL A 407 -5.32 -29.36 -6.43
CA VAL A 407 -6.06 -28.68 -5.35
C VAL A 407 -6.66 -29.68 -4.38
N ALA A 408 -7.31 -30.73 -4.86
CA ALA A 408 -7.93 -31.74 -4.00
C ALA A 408 -6.90 -32.47 -3.13
N LEU A 409 -5.83 -32.98 -3.73
CA LEU A 409 -4.79 -33.73 -3.01
C LEU A 409 -4.03 -32.84 -2.02
N SER A 410 -3.76 -31.58 -2.39
CA SER A 410 -3.07 -30.61 -1.54
C SER A 410 -3.88 -30.13 -0.32
N ARG A 411 -5.14 -30.54 -0.20
CA ARG A 411 -5.96 -30.27 1.00
C ARG A 411 -5.54 -31.12 2.18
N CYS A 412 -4.92 -32.27 1.94
CA CYS A 412 -4.46 -33.17 3.00
C CYS A 412 -3.03 -32.79 3.45
N ARG A 413 -2.75 -33.08 4.73
CA ARG A 413 -1.41 -32.83 5.31
C ARG A 413 -0.42 -33.95 4.95
N SER A 414 -0.89 -35.17 4.76
CA SER A 414 -0.07 -36.35 4.44
C SER A 414 -0.78 -37.25 3.44
N LEU A 415 -0.03 -38.14 2.81
CA LEU A 415 -0.57 -39.11 1.86
C LEU A 415 -1.48 -40.16 2.57
N GLU A 416 -1.15 -40.52 3.80
CA GLU A 416 -1.91 -41.50 4.61
C GLU A 416 -3.34 -41.02 4.87
N GLY A 417 -3.54 -39.72 5.01
CA GLY A 417 -4.86 -39.14 5.23
C GLY A 417 -5.73 -39.06 3.98
N ILE A 418 -5.22 -39.47 2.82
CA ILE A 418 -5.98 -39.47 1.56
C ILE A 418 -6.63 -40.82 1.32
N GLU A 419 -7.91 -40.80 0.97
CA GLU A 419 -8.68 -41.91 0.45
C GLU A 419 -9.30 -41.52 -0.89
N LEU A 420 -9.21 -42.37 -1.90
CA LEU A 420 -9.81 -42.14 -3.22
C LEU A 420 -11.02 -43.06 -3.40
N ASN A 421 -12.12 -42.50 -3.92
CA ASN A 421 -13.29 -43.30 -4.34
C ASN A 421 -13.08 -43.94 -5.70
N THR A 422 -12.29 -43.30 -6.58
CA THR A 422 -11.99 -43.80 -7.93
C THR A 422 -10.50 -43.61 -8.23
N PRO A 423 -9.87 -44.53 -8.99
CA PRO A 423 -8.47 -44.37 -9.35
C PRO A 423 -8.28 -43.17 -10.27
N LEU A 424 -7.18 -42.46 -10.04
CA LEU A 424 -6.74 -41.35 -10.91
C LEU A 424 -6.01 -41.90 -12.13
N SER A 425 -6.25 -41.29 -13.26
CA SER A 425 -5.54 -41.56 -14.53
C SER A 425 -4.65 -40.34 -14.88
N GLN A 426 -3.72 -40.55 -15.84
CA GLN A 426 -2.89 -39.44 -16.33
C GLN A 426 -3.72 -38.29 -16.92
N LYS A 427 -4.93 -38.58 -17.42
CA LYS A 427 -5.84 -37.58 -18.00
C LYS A 427 -6.43 -36.65 -16.93
N ASP A 428 -6.43 -37.06 -15.66
CA ASP A 428 -6.94 -36.27 -14.54
C ASP A 428 -5.88 -35.29 -14.00
N ILE A 429 -4.62 -35.41 -14.48
CA ILE A 429 -3.47 -34.58 -14.06
C ILE A 429 -3.03 -33.73 -15.26
N PHE A 430 -3.62 -32.59 -15.41
CA PHE A 430 -3.27 -31.68 -16.51
C PHE A 430 -3.28 -30.21 -16.06
N ILE A 431 -2.48 -29.42 -16.75
CA ILE A 431 -2.44 -27.96 -16.65
C ILE A 431 -2.42 -27.38 -18.06
N LYS A 432 -2.91 -26.16 -18.18
CA LYS A 432 -2.91 -25.45 -19.46
C LYS A 432 -1.47 -25.06 -19.87
N SER A 433 -1.18 -25.11 -21.17
CA SER A 433 0.13 -24.73 -21.73
C SER A 433 0.54 -23.32 -21.41
N GLU A 434 -0.44 -22.39 -21.34
CA GLU A 434 -0.27 -20.98 -21.00
C GLU A 434 0.27 -20.80 -19.57
N VAL A 435 -0.19 -21.62 -18.63
CA VAL A 435 0.31 -21.63 -17.24
C VAL A 435 1.77 -22.06 -17.21
N LYS A 436 2.13 -23.15 -17.95
CA LYS A 436 3.53 -23.56 -18.10
C LYS A 436 4.42 -22.49 -18.71
N ALA A 437 3.93 -21.78 -19.72
CA ALA A 437 4.67 -20.69 -20.35
C ALA A 437 4.87 -19.51 -19.39
N PHE A 438 3.84 -19.17 -18.62
CA PHE A 438 3.90 -18.08 -17.65
C PHE A 438 4.81 -18.39 -16.46
N SER A 439 4.81 -19.63 -15.96
CA SER A 439 5.64 -20.02 -14.79
C SER A 439 7.15 -19.93 -15.04
N LYS A 440 7.60 -19.97 -16.28
CA LYS A 440 9.02 -19.73 -16.62
C LYS A 440 9.55 -18.35 -16.25
N ARG A 441 8.65 -17.41 -15.92
CA ARG A 441 8.99 -16.05 -15.48
C ARG A 441 9.14 -15.92 -13.96
N PHE A 442 8.87 -17.00 -13.20
CA PHE A 442 8.94 -16.94 -11.74
C PHE A 442 10.38 -16.84 -11.27
N ASN A 443 10.60 -16.01 -10.27
CA ASN A 443 11.91 -15.76 -9.66
C ASN A 443 12.99 -15.34 -10.69
N ASP A 444 12.59 -14.61 -11.75
CA ASP A 444 13.55 -14.04 -12.70
C ASP A 444 14.32 -12.88 -12.05
N ASN A 445 15.56 -13.15 -11.68
CA ASN A 445 16.45 -12.19 -11.04
C ASN A 445 16.67 -10.93 -11.89
N LYS A 446 16.68 -11.05 -13.22
CA LYS A 446 16.87 -9.89 -14.10
C LYS A 446 15.71 -8.91 -13.99
N THR A 447 14.47 -9.43 -14.01
CA THR A 447 13.26 -8.61 -13.83
C THR A 447 13.21 -7.99 -12.44
N TYR A 448 13.59 -8.75 -11.40
CA TYR A 448 13.64 -8.28 -10.02
C TYR A 448 14.67 -7.14 -9.84
N GLU A 449 15.90 -7.34 -10.29
CA GLU A 449 16.98 -6.33 -10.20
C GLU A 449 16.66 -5.07 -11.00
N ALA A 450 16.08 -5.23 -12.21
CA ALA A 450 15.63 -4.11 -13.03
C ALA A 450 14.57 -3.28 -12.30
N ALA A 451 13.60 -3.94 -11.66
CA ALA A 451 12.54 -3.27 -10.91
C ALA A 451 13.08 -2.46 -9.72
N LEU A 452 14.06 -3.00 -8.98
CA LEU A 452 14.75 -2.28 -7.89
C LEU A 452 15.55 -1.10 -8.43
N LYS A 453 16.34 -1.31 -9.48
CA LYS A 453 17.16 -0.28 -10.12
C LYS A 453 16.31 0.89 -10.61
N ASP A 454 15.18 0.60 -11.26
CA ASP A 454 14.23 1.60 -11.72
C ASP A 454 13.64 2.41 -10.57
N SER A 455 13.37 1.76 -9.44
CA SER A 455 12.83 2.42 -8.27
C SER A 455 13.86 3.33 -7.59
N TYR A 456 15.07 2.85 -7.40
CA TYR A 456 16.15 3.69 -6.87
C TYR A 456 16.39 4.91 -7.76
N ALA A 457 16.39 4.75 -9.09
CA ALA A 457 16.46 5.88 -10.00
C ALA A 457 15.33 6.90 -9.79
N ASN A 458 14.09 6.42 -9.62
CA ASN A 458 12.95 7.30 -9.35
C ASN A 458 13.08 8.07 -8.02
N ILE A 459 13.56 7.41 -6.96
CA ILE A 459 13.82 8.04 -5.66
C ILE A 459 14.87 9.14 -5.79
N GLU A 460 15.97 8.85 -6.47
CA GLU A 460 17.06 9.80 -6.68
C GLU A 460 16.60 10.98 -7.56
N TYR A 461 15.82 10.74 -8.64
CA TYR A 461 15.23 11.82 -9.42
C TYR A 461 14.27 12.71 -8.59
N ALA A 462 13.45 12.10 -7.74
CA ALA A 462 12.54 12.85 -6.86
C ALA A 462 13.31 13.68 -5.83
N ALA A 463 14.35 13.11 -5.22
CA ALA A 463 15.24 13.80 -4.28
C ALA A 463 15.97 14.97 -4.96
N SER A 464 16.43 14.78 -6.20
CA SER A 464 17.03 15.86 -7.00
C SER A 464 16.05 17.00 -7.24
N ILE A 465 14.80 16.70 -7.62
CA ILE A 465 13.77 17.72 -7.83
C ILE A 465 13.49 18.50 -6.55
N LYS A 466 13.37 17.80 -5.42
CA LYS A 466 13.11 18.42 -4.13
C LYS A 466 14.26 19.33 -3.69
N ALA A 467 15.50 18.84 -3.75
CA ALA A 467 16.68 19.66 -3.42
C ALA A 467 16.78 20.90 -4.32
N PHE A 468 16.45 20.78 -5.61
CA PHE A 468 16.39 21.91 -6.53
C PHE A 468 15.31 22.93 -6.11
N GLU A 469 14.15 22.49 -5.63
CA GLU A 469 13.08 23.39 -5.14
C GLU A 469 13.45 24.10 -3.83
N GLU A 470 14.25 23.41 -3.00
CA GLU A 470 14.81 23.97 -1.76
C GLU A 470 16.00 24.93 -2.01
N GLY A 471 16.50 25.01 -3.26
CA GLY A 471 17.62 25.87 -3.65
C GLY A 471 19.00 25.25 -3.42
N ASP A 472 19.09 24.01 -2.96
CA ASP A 472 20.34 23.27 -2.78
C ASP A 472 20.78 22.61 -4.09
N ILE A 473 21.45 23.40 -4.93
CA ILE A 473 21.86 22.99 -6.28
C ILE A 473 22.89 21.83 -6.23
N GLN A 474 23.81 21.86 -5.26
CA GLN A 474 24.83 20.81 -5.14
C GLN A 474 24.19 19.46 -4.86
N LYS A 475 23.31 19.41 -3.87
CA LYS A 475 22.58 18.20 -3.50
C LYS A 475 21.66 17.73 -4.63
N ALA A 476 21.03 18.66 -5.35
CA ALA A 476 20.22 18.34 -6.51
C ALA A 476 21.02 17.64 -7.61
N LEU A 477 22.23 18.11 -7.90
CA LEU A 477 23.14 17.51 -8.87
C LEU A 477 23.64 16.14 -8.41
N ASP A 478 24.00 15.99 -7.14
CA ASP A 478 24.45 14.70 -6.59
C ASP A 478 23.39 13.60 -6.75
N HIS A 479 22.15 13.89 -6.41
CA HIS A 479 21.03 12.98 -6.63
C HIS A 479 20.77 12.74 -8.12
N PHE A 480 20.86 13.77 -8.94
CA PHE A 480 20.64 13.66 -10.37
C PHE A 480 21.66 12.73 -11.04
N PHE A 481 22.94 12.87 -10.71
CA PHE A 481 23.99 11.98 -11.24
C PHE A 481 23.81 10.53 -10.78
N LYS A 482 23.45 10.29 -9.53
CA LYS A 482 23.10 8.95 -9.06
C LYS A 482 21.94 8.36 -9.85
N ALA A 483 20.88 9.13 -10.09
CA ALA A 483 19.73 8.68 -10.85
C ALA A 483 20.10 8.30 -12.29
N ILE A 484 20.88 9.13 -12.98
CA ILE A 484 21.34 8.90 -14.36
C ILE A 484 22.16 7.62 -14.48
N HIS A 485 23.07 7.35 -13.55
CA HIS A 485 23.86 6.13 -13.55
C HIS A 485 23.00 4.86 -13.40
N MET A 486 21.86 4.99 -12.71
CA MET A 486 20.91 3.87 -12.56
C MET A 486 20.02 3.72 -13.79
N ARG A 487 19.48 4.83 -14.33
CA ARG A 487 18.59 4.84 -15.49
C ARG A 487 18.71 6.16 -16.25
N TYR A 488 19.11 6.07 -17.50
CA TYR A 488 19.30 7.22 -18.36
C TYR A 488 17.98 7.66 -19.01
N ASP A 489 17.28 8.60 -18.40
CA ASP A 489 15.96 9.05 -18.83
C ASP A 489 15.93 10.42 -19.51
N ILE A 490 17.06 11.11 -19.59
CA ILE A 490 17.13 12.53 -20.00
C ILE A 490 16.57 12.77 -21.40
N GLU A 491 16.78 11.81 -22.31
CA GLU A 491 16.30 11.92 -23.70
C GLU A 491 14.82 11.60 -23.87
N LYS A 492 14.19 11.00 -22.86
CA LYS A 492 12.75 10.75 -22.90
C LYS A 492 11.97 12.09 -22.89
N PRO A 493 10.87 12.21 -23.67
CA PRO A 493 10.16 13.49 -23.85
C PRO A 493 9.71 14.16 -22.55
N ILE A 494 9.26 13.39 -21.55
CA ILE A 494 8.75 13.94 -20.29
C ILE A 494 9.89 14.44 -19.38
N PRO A 495 10.93 13.64 -19.06
CA PRO A 495 12.09 14.12 -18.30
C PRO A 495 12.78 15.32 -18.97
N ASN A 496 12.98 15.28 -20.30
CA ASN A 496 13.57 16.37 -21.05
C ASN A 496 12.76 17.67 -20.90
N ARG A 497 11.44 17.59 -21.03
CA ARG A 497 10.56 18.75 -20.82
C ARG A 497 10.62 19.27 -19.40
N LEU A 498 10.63 18.37 -18.40
CA LEU A 498 10.73 18.75 -16.98
C LEU A 498 12.07 19.45 -16.69
N LEU A 499 13.17 18.90 -17.20
CA LEU A 499 14.51 19.49 -17.06
C LEU A 499 14.56 20.91 -17.65
N ARG A 500 14.03 21.09 -18.88
CA ARG A 500 13.93 22.41 -19.52
C ARG A 500 13.11 23.40 -18.71
N LEU A 501 11.98 22.96 -18.14
CA LEU A 501 11.16 23.82 -17.27
C LEU A 501 11.91 24.24 -16.00
N LYS A 502 12.65 23.34 -15.36
CA LYS A 502 13.45 23.66 -14.16
C LYS A 502 14.61 24.59 -14.50
N LEU A 503 15.31 24.37 -15.62
CA LEU A 503 16.36 25.28 -16.10
C LEU A 503 15.81 26.67 -16.42
N SER A 504 14.67 26.76 -17.10
CA SER A 504 14.01 28.05 -17.39
C SER A 504 13.65 28.79 -16.10
N LYS A 505 13.17 28.08 -15.07
CA LYS A 505 12.87 28.67 -13.77
C LYS A 505 14.13 29.15 -13.05
N ALA A 506 15.22 28.40 -13.11
CA ALA A 506 16.52 28.82 -12.55
C ALA A 506 17.05 30.08 -13.23
N LEU A 507 16.96 30.18 -14.55
CA LEU A 507 17.35 31.36 -15.32
C LEU A 507 16.49 32.58 -14.96
N SER A 508 15.19 32.40 -14.74
CA SER A 508 14.30 33.48 -14.29
C SER A 508 14.68 34.01 -12.90
N TYR A 509 15.04 33.12 -11.96
CA TYR A 509 15.54 33.54 -10.64
C TYR A 509 16.88 34.29 -10.74
N GLN A 510 17.80 33.81 -11.58
CA GLN A 510 19.07 34.50 -11.83
C GLN A 510 18.84 35.92 -12.37
N SER A 511 17.89 36.06 -13.32
CA SER A 511 17.51 37.37 -13.85
C SER A 511 16.91 38.31 -12.77
N LEU A 512 16.08 37.77 -11.88
CA LEU A 512 15.48 38.51 -10.77
C LEU A 512 16.54 38.98 -9.78
N ILE A 513 17.47 38.12 -9.39
CA ILE A 513 18.59 38.45 -8.50
C ILE A 513 19.45 39.55 -9.10
N LYS A 514 19.76 39.49 -10.41
CA LYS A 514 20.50 40.57 -11.09
C LYS A 514 19.76 41.91 -11.03
N LYS A 515 18.44 41.92 -11.25
CA LYS A 515 17.62 43.14 -11.14
C LYS A 515 17.62 43.70 -9.73
N GLN A 516 17.42 42.86 -8.72
CA GLN A 516 17.45 43.29 -7.32
C GLN A 516 18.81 43.82 -6.92
N LYS A 517 19.91 43.17 -7.33
CA LYS A 517 21.25 43.64 -7.06
C LYS A 517 21.50 45.04 -7.66
N ALA A 518 21.11 45.25 -8.92
CA ALA A 518 21.22 46.54 -9.58
C ALA A 518 20.38 47.63 -8.88
N GLN A 519 19.20 47.30 -8.37
CA GLN A 519 18.35 48.21 -7.62
C GLN A 519 19.00 48.57 -6.27
N PHE A 520 19.52 47.61 -5.52
CA PHE A 520 20.25 47.86 -4.27
C PHE A 520 21.51 48.68 -4.49
N GLU A 521 22.26 48.46 -5.57
CA GLU A 521 23.42 49.28 -5.92
C GLU A 521 23.03 50.74 -6.17
N LYS A 522 21.90 50.97 -6.84
CA LYS A 522 21.36 52.33 -7.07
C LYS A 522 20.92 53.00 -5.77
N GLU A 523 20.17 52.28 -4.93
CA GLU A 523 19.73 52.79 -3.61
C GLU A 523 20.94 53.12 -2.70
N LEU A 524 21.98 52.27 -2.75
CA LEU A 524 23.22 52.51 -2.01
C LEU A 524 23.95 53.76 -2.47
N GLU A 525 24.02 54.03 -3.80
CA GLU A 525 24.61 55.26 -4.34
C GLU A 525 23.80 56.51 -3.98
N GLU A 526 22.48 56.43 -4.00
CA GLU A 526 21.59 57.51 -3.55
C GLU A 526 21.81 57.83 -2.06
N LEU A 527 21.90 56.81 -1.21
CA LEU A 527 22.20 56.97 0.21
C LEU A 527 23.59 57.59 0.44
N LYS A 528 24.61 57.14 -0.27
CA LYS A 528 25.97 57.69 -0.19
C LYS A 528 25.99 59.17 -0.61
N SER A 529 25.23 59.54 -1.63
CA SER A 529 25.13 60.94 -2.06
C SER A 529 24.44 61.82 -1.01
N GLN A 530 23.41 61.32 -0.34
CA GLN A 530 22.75 62.01 0.77
C GLN A 530 23.69 62.17 1.98
N VAL A 531 24.45 61.14 2.34
CA VAL A 531 25.44 61.25 3.43
C VAL A 531 26.46 62.31 3.11
N ARG A 532 27.05 62.32 1.90
CA ARG A 532 27.99 63.36 1.49
C ARG A 532 27.40 64.78 1.52
N TYR A 533 26.11 64.92 1.13
CA TYR A 533 25.40 66.17 1.22
C TYR A 533 25.29 66.68 2.66
N TYR A 534 24.93 65.79 3.59
CA TYR A 534 24.83 66.17 5.01
C TYR A 534 26.20 66.42 5.65
N GLU A 535 27.24 65.68 5.28
CA GLU A 535 28.61 65.90 5.73
C GLU A 535 29.13 67.31 5.26
N ASN A 536 28.89 67.61 3.98
CA ASN A 536 29.25 68.98 3.46
C ASN A 536 28.51 70.09 4.19
N LYS A 537 27.22 69.91 4.43
CA LYS A 537 26.41 70.91 5.15
C LYS A 537 26.85 71.08 6.61
N GLU A 538 27.26 70.01 7.27
CA GLU A 538 27.82 70.10 8.64
C GLU A 538 29.20 70.74 8.62
N ASN A 539 30.03 70.47 7.62
CA ASN A 539 31.30 71.17 7.44
C ASN A 539 31.12 72.70 7.19
N GLU A 540 30.17 73.07 6.30
CA GLU A 540 29.83 74.50 6.06
C GLU A 540 29.35 75.17 7.36
N ARG A 541 28.52 74.46 8.13
CA ARG A 541 28.06 75.01 9.41
C ARG A 541 29.23 75.17 10.40
N GLN A 542 30.16 74.23 10.45
CA GLN A 542 31.32 74.33 11.34
C GLN A 542 32.23 75.44 10.94
N ILE A 543 32.48 75.67 9.64
CA ILE A 543 33.26 76.80 9.15
C ILE A 543 32.60 78.12 9.59
N PHE A 544 31.27 78.29 9.41
CA PHE A 544 30.54 79.44 9.86
C PHE A 544 30.64 79.68 11.37
N LEU A 545 30.57 78.61 12.18
CA LEU A 545 30.71 78.71 13.64
C LEU A 545 32.13 79.12 14.04
N ASP A 546 33.17 78.67 13.33
CA ASP A 546 34.56 79.00 13.56
C ASP A 546 34.85 80.51 13.17
N GLU A 547 34.26 80.95 12.06
CA GLU A 547 34.34 82.36 11.68
C GLU A 547 33.71 83.29 12.73
N LEU A 548 32.48 82.93 13.20
CA LEU A 548 31.78 83.68 14.24
C LEU A 548 32.55 83.68 15.58
N ALA A 549 33.17 82.54 15.89
CA ALA A 549 34.02 82.40 17.07
C ALA A 549 35.25 83.36 16.98
N SER A 550 35.83 83.43 15.78
CA SER A 550 36.96 84.40 15.54
C SER A 550 36.57 85.86 15.77
N GLU A 551 35.36 86.24 15.31
CA GLU A 551 34.84 87.60 15.59
C GLU A 551 34.72 87.88 17.11
N TYR A 552 34.22 86.86 17.88
CA TYR A 552 34.18 87.05 19.34
C TYR A 552 35.57 87.04 19.98
N VAL A 553 36.57 86.35 19.44
CA VAL A 553 37.95 86.45 19.88
C VAL A 553 38.49 87.87 19.65
N ASP A 554 38.23 88.44 18.48
CA ASP A 554 38.65 89.82 18.16
C ASP A 554 38.00 90.86 19.08
N MET A 555 36.66 90.75 19.33
CA MET A 555 35.96 91.57 20.33
C MET A 555 36.57 91.41 21.73
N GLY A 556 36.94 90.18 22.08
CA GLY A 556 37.63 89.87 23.34
C GLY A 556 38.97 90.65 23.46
N ARG A 557 39.76 90.64 22.40
CA ARG A 557 41.03 91.34 22.28
C ARG A 557 40.88 92.89 22.39
N GLU A 558 39.82 93.43 21.76
CA GLU A 558 39.50 94.87 21.90
C GLU A 558 39.13 95.23 23.31
N CYS A 559 38.27 94.45 23.96
CA CYS A 559 37.94 94.68 25.37
C CYS A 559 39.17 94.51 26.30
N GLU A 560 40.12 93.65 25.96
CA GLU A 560 41.37 93.48 26.73
C GLU A 560 42.27 94.74 26.55
N LYS A 561 42.39 95.32 25.35
CA LYS A 561 43.12 96.59 25.11
C LYS A 561 42.55 97.75 25.92
N GLU A 562 41.21 97.83 26.07
CA GLU A 562 40.50 98.81 26.83
C GLU A 562 40.47 98.49 28.35
N LYS A 563 41.15 97.42 28.80
CA LYS A 563 41.22 96.95 30.19
C LYS A 563 39.87 96.49 30.77
N LEU A 564 38.91 96.17 29.92
CA LEU A 564 37.58 95.69 30.28
C LEU A 564 37.59 94.12 30.40
N TYR A 565 38.38 93.64 31.34
CA TYR A 565 38.71 92.20 31.42
C TYR A 565 37.49 91.26 31.63
N GLY A 566 36.47 91.71 32.36
CA GLY A 566 35.23 90.94 32.53
C GLY A 566 34.46 90.75 31.23
N ALA A 567 34.41 91.83 30.37
CA ALA A 567 33.78 91.75 29.07
C ALA A 567 34.64 90.92 28.06
N ALA A 568 35.99 90.99 28.20
CA ALA A 568 36.89 90.17 27.40
C ALA A 568 36.71 88.69 27.65
N ILE A 569 36.65 88.24 28.93
CA ILE A 569 36.40 86.84 29.27
C ILE A 569 35.06 86.35 28.71
N LEU A 570 34.00 87.14 28.83
CA LEU A 570 32.67 86.78 28.33
C LEU A 570 32.66 86.59 26.79
N ASN A 571 33.41 87.38 26.07
CA ASN A 571 33.55 87.25 24.61
C ASN A 571 34.36 85.97 24.25
N TYR A 572 35.47 85.74 24.91
CA TYR A 572 36.24 84.47 24.72
C TYR A 572 35.44 83.23 25.13
N GLU A 573 34.65 83.23 26.19
CA GLU A 573 33.76 82.12 26.55
C GLU A 573 32.67 81.93 25.49
N LYS A 574 32.18 82.96 24.85
CA LYS A 574 31.25 82.81 23.72
C LYS A 574 31.94 82.17 22.52
N ALA A 575 33.19 82.61 22.21
CA ALA A 575 33.97 81.97 21.14
C ALA A 575 34.17 80.51 21.37
N LEU A 576 34.48 80.06 22.62
CA LEU A 576 34.62 78.67 22.99
C LEU A 576 33.29 77.91 22.92
N LYS A 577 32.14 78.52 23.16
CA LYS A 577 30.82 77.87 22.96
C LYS A 577 30.50 77.60 21.51
N LEU A 578 31.00 78.41 20.61
CA LEU A 578 30.81 78.26 19.16
C LEU A 578 31.84 77.31 18.52
N SER A 579 33.10 77.42 18.96
CA SER A 579 34.21 76.60 18.52
C SER A 579 34.98 76.08 19.77
N PRO A 580 34.62 74.91 20.31
CA PRO A 580 35.18 74.43 21.56
C PRO A 580 36.71 74.22 21.56
N HIS A 581 37.30 74.11 20.40
CA HIS A 581 38.74 73.90 20.24
C HIS A 581 39.50 75.21 19.80
N ASN A 582 38.89 76.39 19.98
CA ASN A 582 39.56 77.60 19.69
C ASN A 582 40.67 77.90 20.71
N SER A 583 41.88 77.45 20.35
CA SER A 583 43.07 77.55 21.21
C SER A 583 43.47 78.98 21.60
N GLU A 584 43.01 79.93 20.80
CA GLU A 584 43.35 81.35 21.01
C GLU A 584 42.48 81.95 22.13
N ALA A 585 41.18 81.68 22.13
CA ALA A 585 40.25 82.03 23.19
C ALA A 585 40.63 81.39 24.53
N GLU A 586 41.00 80.07 24.48
CA GLU A 586 41.41 79.34 25.65
C GLU A 586 42.65 79.93 26.34
N LYS A 587 43.72 80.22 25.56
CA LYS A 587 44.93 80.84 26.04
C LYS A 587 44.68 82.31 26.54
N ALA A 588 43.80 83.01 25.90
CA ALA A 588 43.47 84.43 26.29
C ALA A 588 42.75 84.44 27.66
N ILE A 589 41.81 83.52 27.89
CA ILE A 589 41.14 83.40 29.20
C ILE A 589 42.15 83.03 30.28
N GLU A 590 43.02 82.07 30.04
CA GLU A 590 44.07 81.69 31.01
C GLU A 590 45.01 82.85 31.32
N HIS A 591 45.41 83.59 30.31
CA HIS A 591 46.27 84.75 30.47
C HIS A 591 45.60 85.86 31.33
N ILE A 592 44.34 86.15 31.10
CA ILE A 592 43.60 87.14 31.91
C ILE A 592 43.41 86.64 33.35
N LYS A 593 43.06 85.38 33.54
CA LYS A 593 42.91 84.75 34.88
C LYS A 593 44.21 84.83 35.68
N SER A 594 45.33 84.49 35.08
CA SER A 594 46.67 84.55 35.73
C SER A 594 47.07 85.99 36.11
N ARG A 595 46.74 86.98 35.32
CA ARG A 595 46.93 88.43 35.69
C ARG A 595 46.04 88.84 36.85
N TYR A 596 44.81 88.39 36.90
CA TYR A 596 43.89 88.67 38.04
C TYR A 596 44.40 88.06 39.35
N GLU A 597 44.97 86.91 39.31
CA GLU A 597 45.54 86.24 40.48
C GLU A 597 46.80 86.92 40.95
N THR A 598 47.68 87.42 40.06
CA THR A 598 48.88 88.17 40.40
C THR A 598 48.56 89.52 40.96
N VAL A 599 47.52 90.25 40.47
CA VAL A 599 47.07 91.51 41.02
C VAL A 599 46.42 91.39 42.39
N ASN A 600 45.71 90.31 42.68
CA ASN A 600 45.12 89.99 43.98
C ASN A 600 46.18 89.55 44.99
N HIS A 601 47.23 88.86 44.58
CA HIS A 601 48.38 88.51 45.44
C HIS A 601 49.23 89.76 45.81
N SER A 602 49.34 90.75 44.94
CA SER A 602 50.05 92.00 45.22
C SER A 602 49.26 92.94 46.14
N LYS A 603 47.91 92.87 46.14
CA LYS A 603 47.03 93.65 47.06
C LYS A 603 46.95 93.00 48.47
N LYS A 604 47.21 91.65 48.59
CA LYS A 604 47.31 90.98 49.91
C LYS A 604 48.69 91.17 50.58
N LYS A 605 49.73 91.66 49.88
CA LYS A 605 51.04 91.97 50.45
C LYS A 605 51.19 93.44 50.89
N LYS A 606 50.15 94.26 50.71
CA LYS A 606 50.10 95.70 51.15
C LYS A 606 48.98 96.00 52.17
N LYS A 607 48.56 95.04 52.93
CA LYS A 607 47.80 95.19 54.20
C LYS A 607 48.53 94.61 55.31
#